data_ad44cfb3f80a0fa567ea08417b476ff4
#
_entry.id   ad44cfb3f80a0fa567ea08417b476ff4
#
_cell.length_a   1.000
_cell.length_b   1.000
_cell.length_c   1.000
_cell.angle_alpha   90.00
_cell.angle_beta   90.00
_cell.angle_gamma   90.00
#
_symmetry.space_group_name_H-M   'P 1'
#
loop_
_entity.id
_entity.type
_entity.pdbx_description
1 polymer ?
#
loop_
_entity_poly.entity_id
_entity_poly.type
_entity_poly.pdbx_seq_one_letter_code
_entity_poly.pdbx_strand_id
1 'polypeptide(L)'
;MLVIGVLSLAGCATTPDSPLAAKQPATPPVTQTVYVPVYVEVEKPAPTPPPPEPLRLPEDQDQALSLLLEMARASTASADDLRKDFAAAGALFNKERSHINRLRYAWLSALLGPAAGDDARLQGLLEPLMAKGGGLAASHPLRAVADVLLAQIGERARQVREEQKRADALQQKLDALKAIEKQMLDRERRRN
;
A
#
# COMPACT_ATOMS: atom_id res chain seq x y z
N MET A 1 29.40 14.90 -1.19
CA MET A 1 29.41 16.36 -1.44
C MET A 1 28.20 16.91 -0.70
N LEU A 2 28.24 17.23 0.53
CA LEU A 2 28.83 18.35 1.29
C LEU A 2 28.40 19.72 0.75
N VAL A 3 27.50 20.42 1.42
CA VAL A 3 27.64 21.82 1.77
C VAL A 3 26.81 22.12 3.02
N ILE A 4 27.53 22.47 4.05
CA ILE A 4 27.20 23.07 5.34
C ILE A 4 27.02 24.56 5.11
N GLY A 5 25.99 25.15 5.68
CA GLY A 5 25.82 26.59 5.74
C GLY A 5 25.41 27.04 7.13
N VAL A 6 26.40 27.35 7.94
CA VAL A 6 26.30 28.08 9.23
C VAL A 6 26.27 29.56 8.94
N LEU A 7 25.29 30.27 9.49
CA LEU A 7 25.37 31.74 9.58
C LEU A 7 25.06 32.19 10.99
N SER A 8 26.14 32.57 11.71
CA SER A 8 26.16 33.30 12.95
C SER A 8 26.07 34.80 12.65
N LEU A 9 25.33 35.54 13.43
CA LEU A 9 25.48 37.00 13.53
C LEU A 9 25.29 37.42 14.97
N ALA A 10 26.43 37.81 15.53
CA ALA A 10 26.60 38.57 16.76
C ALA A 10 26.57 40.08 16.47
N GLY A 11 26.17 40.86 17.42
CA GLY A 11 26.30 42.33 17.39
C GLY A 11 25.66 42.93 18.62
N CYS A 12 26.35 43.21 19.55
CA CYS A 12 27.14 44.29 20.12
C CYS A 12 26.33 45.28 20.93
N ALA A 13 26.71 45.32 22.18
CA ALA A 13 26.42 46.30 23.22
C ALA A 13 26.99 47.69 22.91
N THR A 14 26.34 48.72 23.39
CA THR A 14 27.01 50.00 23.79
C THR A 14 26.20 50.72 24.85
N THR A 15 26.76 50.80 26.01
CA THR A 15 26.59 51.95 26.94
C THR A 15 27.57 53.03 26.50
N PRO A 16 27.32 54.34 26.75
CA PRO A 16 27.85 54.92 28.01
C PRO A 16 27.08 56.14 28.58
N ASP A 17 27.24 56.27 29.80
CA ASP A 17 27.77 57.47 30.54
C ASP A 17 26.82 58.56 31.05
N SER A 18 26.88 58.70 32.37
CA SER A 18 26.51 59.86 33.16
C SER A 18 27.44 61.05 32.89
N PRO A 19 27.30 62.28 33.43
CA PRO A 19 26.60 62.74 34.65
C PRO A 19 25.98 64.15 34.61
N LEU A 20 25.56 64.64 35.77
CA LEU A 20 25.52 65.98 36.32
C LEU A 20 24.15 66.59 36.65
N ALA A 21 23.90 66.52 37.89
CA ALA A 21 23.75 67.62 38.85
C ALA A 21 22.52 68.55 38.78
N ALA A 22 21.84 68.52 39.92
CA ALA A 22 21.26 69.61 40.65
C ALA A 22 20.02 70.34 40.06
N LYS A 23 18.89 70.07 40.71
CA LYS A 23 18.12 71.10 41.45
C LYS A 23 16.88 70.45 42.05
N GLN A 24 16.82 70.37 43.36
CA GLN A 24 15.54 70.30 44.04
C GLN A 24 14.77 71.61 43.82
N PRO A 25 13.51 71.50 43.53
CA PRO A 25 12.53 72.17 44.38
C PRO A 25 11.22 71.39 44.57
N ALA A 26 10.65 71.62 45.69
CA ALA A 26 9.25 71.58 46.05
C ALA A 26 8.55 70.22 46.01
N THR A 27 8.30 69.71 47.18
CA THR A 27 7.31 68.65 47.46
C THR A 27 5.95 68.97 46.87
N PRO A 28 5.44 68.12 45.97
CA PRO A 28 4.04 68.15 45.58
C PRO A 28 3.18 67.43 46.65
N PRO A 29 1.92 67.81 46.79
CA PRO A 29 1.01 67.23 47.76
C PRO A 29 0.91 65.69 47.60
N VAL A 30 0.95 65.00 48.71
CA VAL A 30 0.78 63.58 48.80
C VAL A 30 -0.68 63.24 48.39
N THR A 31 -0.90 62.90 47.19
CA THR A 31 -2.15 62.30 46.78
C THR A 31 -2.18 60.85 47.26
N GLN A 32 -2.92 60.58 48.30
CA GLN A 32 -3.16 59.23 48.76
C GLN A 32 -3.98 58.51 47.67
N THR A 33 -3.31 57.64 46.90
CA THR A 33 -3.98 56.74 46.01
C THR A 33 -4.60 55.61 46.82
N VAL A 34 -5.91 55.67 47.01
CA VAL A 34 -6.64 54.57 47.62
C VAL A 34 -6.72 53.44 46.62
N TYR A 35 -5.93 52.42 46.86
CA TYR A 35 -6.05 51.17 46.09
C TYR A 35 -7.37 50.47 46.50
N VAL A 36 -8.37 50.54 45.64
CA VAL A 36 -9.55 49.70 45.74
C VAL A 36 -9.24 48.42 44.97
N PRO A 37 -9.11 47.28 45.63
CA PRO A 37 -8.93 46.02 44.89
C PRO A 37 -10.19 45.71 44.10
N VAL A 38 -10.16 45.91 42.80
CA VAL A 38 -11.19 45.43 41.88
C VAL A 38 -10.90 43.95 41.66
N TYR A 39 -11.67 43.11 42.32
CA TYR A 39 -11.66 41.67 41.98
C TYR A 39 -12.29 41.51 40.58
N VAL A 40 -11.41 41.43 39.58
CA VAL A 40 -11.81 40.96 38.26
C VAL A 40 -11.98 39.44 38.38
N GLU A 41 -13.18 38.99 38.37
CA GLU A 41 -13.47 37.57 38.25
C GLU A 41 -12.90 37.11 36.89
N VAL A 42 -11.72 36.47 36.89
CA VAL A 42 -11.14 35.90 35.69
C VAL A 42 -12.00 34.71 35.36
N GLU A 43 -12.85 34.85 34.32
CA GLU A 43 -13.58 33.72 33.77
C GLU A 43 -12.58 32.60 33.49
N LYS A 44 -12.77 31.48 34.20
CA LYS A 44 -11.96 30.27 33.99
C LYS A 44 -12.05 29.90 32.53
N PRO A 45 -10.94 29.83 31.76
CA PRO A 45 -11.00 29.51 30.38
C PRO A 45 -11.80 28.22 30.20
N ALA A 46 -12.79 28.26 29.32
CA ALA A 46 -13.60 27.08 28.97
C ALA A 46 -12.68 25.91 28.65
N PRO A 47 -12.96 24.70 29.12
CA PRO A 47 -12.13 23.54 28.83
C PRO A 47 -11.98 23.44 27.30
N THR A 48 -10.74 23.44 26.86
CA THR A 48 -10.41 23.26 25.44
C THR A 48 -11.08 21.96 24.98
N PRO A 49 -11.88 21.99 23.90
CA PRO A 49 -12.50 20.76 23.39
C PRO A 49 -11.40 19.73 23.16
N PRO A 50 -11.61 18.46 23.50
CA PRO A 50 -10.62 17.42 23.25
C PRO A 50 -10.25 17.44 21.77
N PRO A 51 -8.96 17.21 21.42
CA PRO A 51 -8.58 17.11 20.03
C PRO A 51 -9.47 16.09 19.33
N PRO A 52 -9.89 16.36 18.08
CA PRO A 52 -10.72 15.43 17.33
C PRO A 52 -10.05 14.06 17.32
N GLU A 53 -10.79 13.03 17.76
CA GLU A 53 -10.30 11.67 17.68
C GLU A 53 -9.94 11.37 16.23
N PRO A 54 -8.77 10.76 15.96
CA PRO A 54 -8.40 10.37 14.61
C PRO A 54 -9.50 9.46 14.06
N LEU A 55 -10.02 9.78 12.88
CA LEU A 55 -11.01 8.97 12.16
C LEU A 55 -10.43 7.56 11.98
N ARG A 56 -10.85 6.63 12.82
CA ARG A 56 -10.49 5.22 12.68
C ARG A 56 -11.41 4.61 11.65
N LEU A 57 -10.83 4.01 10.62
CA LEU A 57 -11.60 3.19 9.70
C LEU A 57 -12.17 1.98 10.44
N PRO A 58 -13.35 1.47 10.04
CA PRO A 58 -13.82 0.16 10.50
C PRO A 58 -12.72 -0.89 10.26
N GLU A 59 -12.57 -1.83 11.17
CA GLU A 59 -11.50 -2.83 11.15
C GLU A 59 -11.40 -3.58 9.81
N ASP A 60 -12.54 -3.92 9.22
CA ASP A 60 -12.60 -4.61 7.92
C ASP A 60 -12.04 -3.74 6.77
N GLN A 61 -12.25 -2.42 6.83
CA GLN A 61 -11.72 -1.48 5.83
C GLN A 61 -10.22 -1.28 6.02
N ASP A 62 -9.76 -1.19 7.26
CA ASP A 62 -8.33 -1.08 7.58
C ASP A 62 -7.56 -2.31 7.13
N GLN A 63 -8.11 -3.51 7.37
CA GLN A 63 -7.53 -4.76 6.89
C GLN A 63 -7.46 -4.83 5.35
N ALA A 64 -8.51 -4.40 4.66
CA ALA A 64 -8.51 -4.39 3.19
C ALA A 64 -7.52 -3.37 2.64
N LEU A 65 -7.42 -2.19 3.24
CA LEU A 65 -6.43 -1.17 2.86
C LEU A 65 -5.01 -1.66 3.07
N SER A 66 -4.73 -2.26 4.22
CA SER A 66 -3.42 -2.87 4.52
C SER A 66 -3.04 -3.93 3.47
N LEU A 67 -3.97 -4.81 3.12
CA LEU A 67 -3.76 -5.82 2.09
C LEU A 67 -3.47 -5.18 0.73
N LEU A 68 -4.22 -4.16 0.31
CA LEU A 68 -3.99 -3.45 -0.95
C LEU A 68 -2.62 -2.78 -1.01
N LEU A 69 -2.15 -2.19 0.10
CA LEU A 69 -0.81 -1.61 0.19
C LEU A 69 0.28 -2.69 0.09
N GLU A 70 0.09 -3.84 0.73
CA GLU A 70 0.99 -4.99 0.57
C GLU A 70 1.01 -5.49 -0.88
N MET A 71 -0.15 -5.59 -1.52
CA MET A 71 -0.28 -5.99 -2.91
C MET A 71 0.42 -5.01 -3.86
N ALA A 72 0.29 -3.70 -3.65
CA ALA A 72 0.97 -2.68 -4.42
C ALA A 72 2.50 -2.79 -4.27
N ARG A 73 2.99 -2.97 -3.04
CA ARG A 73 4.41 -3.18 -2.77
C ARG A 73 4.94 -4.44 -3.45
N ALA A 74 4.23 -5.55 -3.32
CA ALA A 74 4.63 -6.83 -3.91
C ALA A 74 4.69 -6.77 -5.45
N SER A 75 3.83 -5.97 -6.09
CA SER A 75 3.81 -5.80 -7.56
C SER A 75 5.09 -5.14 -8.11
N THR A 76 5.83 -4.42 -7.27
CA THR A 76 7.09 -3.74 -7.64
C THR A 76 8.33 -4.36 -7.00
N ALA A 77 8.15 -5.44 -6.24
CA ALA A 77 9.23 -6.12 -5.53
C ALA A 77 10.15 -6.91 -6.49
N SER A 78 11.37 -7.16 -6.05
CA SER A 78 12.28 -8.06 -6.76
C SER A 78 11.76 -9.51 -6.74
N ALA A 79 12.16 -10.33 -7.71
CA ALA A 79 11.77 -11.74 -7.76
C ALA A 79 12.17 -12.52 -6.49
N ASP A 80 13.30 -12.16 -5.88
CA ASP A 80 13.78 -12.84 -4.67
C ASP A 80 12.99 -12.41 -3.43
N ASP A 81 12.63 -11.14 -3.32
CA ASP A 81 11.78 -10.65 -2.24
C ASP A 81 10.36 -11.22 -2.37
N LEU A 82 9.83 -11.28 -3.58
CA LEU A 82 8.53 -11.89 -3.85
C LEU A 82 8.49 -13.37 -3.44
N ARG A 83 9.57 -14.14 -3.69
CA ARG A 83 9.65 -15.54 -3.23
C ARG A 83 9.68 -15.66 -1.71
N LYS A 84 10.39 -14.76 -1.02
CA LYS A 84 10.42 -14.70 0.45
C LYS A 84 9.05 -14.38 1.02
N ASP A 85 8.40 -13.34 0.47
CA ASP A 85 7.05 -12.93 0.87
C ASP A 85 6.04 -14.05 0.65
N PHE A 86 6.12 -14.77 -0.48
CA PHE A 86 5.29 -15.93 -0.77
C PHE A 86 5.48 -17.06 0.24
N ALA A 87 6.73 -17.40 0.57
CA ALA A 87 7.01 -18.43 1.57
C ALA A 87 6.47 -18.04 2.95
N ALA A 88 6.64 -16.77 3.35
CA ALA A 88 6.11 -16.25 4.61
C ALA A 88 4.57 -16.27 4.63
N ALA A 89 3.92 -15.84 3.54
CA ALA A 89 2.46 -15.88 3.42
C ALA A 89 1.91 -17.31 3.46
N GLY A 90 2.61 -18.27 2.85
CA GLY A 90 2.27 -19.69 2.91
C GLY A 90 2.35 -20.25 4.34
N ALA A 91 3.38 -19.89 5.09
CA ALA A 91 3.52 -20.28 6.50
C ALA A 91 2.39 -19.67 7.36
N LEU A 92 2.05 -18.40 7.17
CA LEU A 92 0.94 -17.74 7.86
C LEU A 92 -0.41 -18.40 7.52
N PHE A 93 -0.67 -18.66 6.25
CA PHE A 93 -1.91 -19.30 5.80
C PHE A 93 -2.06 -20.73 6.36
N ASN A 94 -0.95 -21.48 6.48
CA ASN A 94 -0.98 -22.81 7.09
C ASN A 94 -1.24 -22.78 8.60
N LYS A 95 -0.73 -21.75 9.29
CA LYS A 95 -0.94 -21.55 10.72
C LYS A 95 -2.36 -21.05 11.01
N GLU A 96 -2.83 -20.10 10.22
CA GLU A 96 -4.12 -19.46 10.38
C GLU A 96 -4.78 -19.25 9.02
N ARG A 97 -5.87 -19.99 8.77
CA ARG A 97 -6.62 -19.97 7.52
C ARG A 97 -7.65 -18.83 7.47
N SER A 98 -7.26 -17.63 7.92
CA SER A 98 -8.11 -16.43 7.84
C SER A 98 -8.32 -16.00 6.39
N HIS A 99 -9.37 -15.21 6.15
CA HIS A 99 -9.71 -14.70 4.81
C HIS A 99 -8.58 -13.84 4.25
N ILE A 100 -7.97 -12.99 5.08
CA ILE A 100 -6.87 -12.11 4.68
C ILE A 100 -5.60 -12.89 4.32
N ASN A 101 -5.22 -13.90 5.12
CA ASN A 101 -4.04 -14.72 4.84
C ASN A 101 -4.24 -15.54 3.55
N ARG A 102 -5.46 -15.99 3.28
CA ARG A 102 -5.82 -16.68 2.05
C ARG A 102 -5.68 -15.78 0.84
N LEU A 103 -6.19 -14.54 0.91
CA LEU A 103 -6.05 -13.55 -0.18
C LEU A 103 -4.60 -13.16 -0.42
N ARG A 104 -3.83 -12.92 0.65
CA ARG A 104 -2.40 -12.62 0.57
C ARG A 104 -1.64 -13.74 -0.13
N TYR A 105 -1.85 -14.98 0.28
CA TYR A 105 -1.20 -16.13 -0.33
C TYR A 105 -1.60 -16.32 -1.79
N ALA A 106 -2.89 -16.19 -2.11
CA ALA A 106 -3.39 -16.30 -3.48
C ALA A 106 -2.80 -15.21 -4.40
N TRP A 107 -2.72 -13.96 -3.91
CA TRP A 107 -2.15 -12.85 -4.66
C TRP A 107 -0.67 -13.07 -4.98
N LEU A 108 0.14 -13.39 -3.97
CA LEU A 108 1.57 -13.64 -4.17
C LEU A 108 1.82 -14.85 -5.09
N SER A 109 0.99 -15.89 -4.99
CA SER A 109 1.02 -17.01 -5.92
C SER A 109 0.70 -16.57 -7.36
N ALA A 110 -0.29 -15.69 -7.54
CA ALA A 110 -0.65 -15.15 -8.86
C ALA A 110 0.49 -14.30 -9.47
N LEU A 111 1.23 -13.54 -8.65
CA LEU A 111 2.38 -12.74 -9.09
C LEU A 111 3.57 -13.62 -9.52
N LEU A 112 3.84 -14.69 -8.79
CA LEU A 112 4.91 -15.64 -9.13
C LEU A 112 4.57 -16.50 -10.37
N GLY A 113 3.31 -16.53 -10.77
CA GLY A 113 2.84 -17.24 -11.92
C GLY A 113 2.87 -18.77 -11.77
N PRO A 114 3.01 -19.53 -12.88
CA PRO A 114 2.91 -20.99 -12.89
C PRO A 114 3.90 -21.71 -11.97
N ALA A 115 5.02 -21.05 -11.61
CA ALA A 115 6.02 -21.62 -10.69
C ALA A 115 5.48 -21.78 -9.26
N ALA A 116 4.49 -21.00 -8.84
CA ALA A 116 3.90 -21.05 -7.50
C ALA A 116 2.58 -21.82 -7.43
N GLY A 117 1.97 -22.13 -8.58
CA GLY A 117 0.71 -22.87 -8.67
C GLY A 117 -0.04 -22.57 -9.95
N ASP A 118 -0.93 -23.48 -10.33
CA ASP A 118 -1.80 -23.32 -11.48
C ASP A 118 -3.04 -22.45 -11.14
N ASP A 119 -3.68 -21.94 -12.18
CA ASP A 119 -4.86 -21.09 -12.04
C ASP A 119 -6.04 -21.82 -11.39
N ALA A 120 -6.16 -23.15 -11.59
CA ALA A 120 -7.21 -23.95 -10.97
C ALA A 120 -7.03 -24.04 -9.45
N ARG A 121 -5.79 -24.18 -8.97
CA ARG A 121 -5.49 -24.14 -7.54
C ARG A 121 -5.80 -22.78 -6.93
N LEU A 122 -5.47 -21.70 -7.64
CA LEU A 122 -5.77 -20.34 -7.18
C LEU A 122 -7.27 -20.09 -7.09
N GLN A 123 -8.05 -20.54 -8.08
CA GLN A 123 -9.51 -20.49 -8.02
C GLN A 123 -10.05 -21.27 -6.81
N GLY A 124 -9.58 -22.49 -6.58
CA GLY A 124 -9.97 -23.30 -5.41
C GLY A 124 -9.60 -22.67 -4.07
N LEU A 125 -8.53 -21.85 -4.01
CA LEU A 125 -8.19 -21.08 -2.81
C LEU A 125 -9.17 -19.92 -2.55
N LEU A 126 -9.70 -19.29 -3.59
CA LEU A 126 -10.56 -18.12 -3.49
C LEU A 126 -12.05 -18.47 -3.41
N GLU A 127 -12.45 -19.60 -3.97
CA GLU A 127 -13.84 -20.06 -3.98
C GLU A 127 -14.55 -20.06 -2.61
N PRO A 128 -13.91 -20.53 -1.50
CA PRO A 128 -14.52 -20.46 -0.17
C PRO A 128 -14.84 -19.05 0.30
N LEU A 129 -14.15 -18.02 -0.20
CA LEU A 129 -14.42 -16.61 0.15
C LEU A 129 -15.74 -16.13 -0.48
N MET A 130 -16.15 -16.75 -1.57
CA MET A 130 -17.36 -16.43 -2.32
C MET A 130 -18.55 -17.29 -1.96
N ALA A 131 -18.33 -18.35 -1.16
CA ALA A 131 -19.35 -19.31 -0.81
C ALA A 131 -20.52 -18.67 -0.04
N LYS A 132 -21.75 -19.03 -0.40
CA LYS A 132 -22.95 -18.61 0.34
C LYS A 132 -22.97 -19.34 1.69
N GLY A 133 -23.03 -18.57 2.79
CA GLY A 133 -23.17 -19.10 4.14
C GLY A 133 -21.88 -19.34 4.93
N GLY A 134 -20.69 -19.17 4.32
CA GLY A 134 -19.40 -19.34 5.02
C GLY A 134 -18.31 -18.42 4.49
N GLY A 135 -18.57 -17.71 3.40
CA GLY A 135 -17.65 -16.76 2.81
C GLY A 135 -17.85 -15.34 3.31
N LEU A 136 -17.18 -14.40 2.65
CA LEU A 136 -17.31 -12.99 2.93
C LEU A 136 -18.69 -12.46 2.48
N ALA A 137 -19.29 -11.59 3.30
CA ALA A 137 -20.51 -10.89 2.91
C ALA A 137 -20.31 -10.08 1.61
N ALA A 138 -21.36 -9.87 0.83
CA ALA A 138 -21.24 -9.13 -0.43
C ALA A 138 -20.73 -7.69 -0.25
N SER A 139 -21.00 -7.08 0.90
CA SER A 139 -20.54 -5.74 1.27
C SER A 139 -19.15 -5.71 1.91
N HIS A 140 -18.54 -6.85 2.17
CA HIS A 140 -17.24 -6.90 2.85
C HIS A 140 -16.12 -6.42 1.90
N PRO A 141 -15.24 -5.50 2.33
CA PRO A 141 -14.19 -4.93 1.46
C PRO A 141 -13.26 -5.98 0.87
N LEU A 142 -12.86 -7.00 1.64
CA LEU A 142 -12.01 -8.10 1.13
C LEU A 142 -12.68 -8.93 0.03
N ARG A 143 -14.02 -8.93 -0.03
CA ARG A 143 -14.74 -9.61 -1.12
C ARG A 143 -14.48 -8.94 -2.45
N ALA A 144 -14.50 -7.61 -2.50
CA ALA A 144 -14.18 -6.88 -3.72
C ALA A 144 -12.76 -7.19 -4.23
N VAL A 145 -11.80 -7.32 -3.32
CA VAL A 145 -10.42 -7.73 -3.67
C VAL A 145 -10.40 -9.15 -4.24
N ALA A 146 -11.14 -10.09 -3.63
CA ALA A 146 -11.24 -11.46 -4.11
C ALA A 146 -11.91 -11.56 -5.49
N ASP A 147 -12.97 -10.77 -5.74
CA ASP A 147 -13.66 -10.71 -7.04
C ASP A 147 -12.71 -10.23 -8.16
N VAL A 148 -11.94 -9.16 -7.90
CA VAL A 148 -10.95 -8.65 -8.86
C VAL A 148 -9.88 -9.70 -9.16
N LEU A 149 -9.37 -10.36 -8.12
CA LEU A 149 -8.34 -11.40 -8.28
C LEU A 149 -8.87 -12.60 -9.08
N LEU A 150 -10.09 -13.07 -8.80
CA LEU A 150 -10.73 -14.14 -9.54
C LEU A 150 -10.93 -13.76 -11.01
N ALA A 151 -11.36 -12.52 -11.29
CA ALA A 151 -11.52 -12.04 -12.65
C ALA A 151 -10.19 -12.05 -13.42
N GLN A 152 -9.09 -11.61 -12.79
CA GLN A 152 -7.75 -11.62 -13.39
C GLN A 152 -7.26 -13.04 -13.66
N ILE A 153 -7.43 -13.97 -12.71
CA ILE A 153 -7.05 -15.38 -12.87
C ILE A 153 -7.88 -16.01 -14.02
N GLY A 154 -9.17 -15.74 -14.07
CA GLY A 154 -10.05 -16.23 -15.11
C GLY A 154 -9.68 -15.72 -16.50
N GLU A 155 -9.25 -14.45 -16.62
CA GLU A 155 -8.79 -13.87 -17.88
C GLU A 155 -7.46 -14.49 -18.31
N ARG A 156 -6.50 -14.61 -17.39
CA ARG A 156 -5.21 -15.28 -17.67
C ARG A 156 -5.42 -16.72 -18.15
N ALA A 157 -6.28 -17.46 -17.48
CA ALA A 157 -6.59 -18.84 -17.88
C ALA A 157 -7.26 -18.93 -19.27
N ARG A 158 -8.04 -17.92 -19.68
CA ARG A 158 -8.58 -17.82 -21.05
C ARG A 158 -7.48 -17.55 -22.06
N GLN A 159 -6.60 -16.58 -21.79
CA GLN A 159 -5.48 -16.25 -22.68
C GLN A 159 -4.55 -17.43 -22.92
N VAL A 160 -4.16 -18.14 -21.87
CA VAL A 160 -3.33 -19.36 -21.99
C VAL A 160 -4.00 -20.41 -22.87
N ARG A 161 -5.31 -20.65 -22.70
CA ARG A 161 -6.05 -21.59 -23.55
C ARG A 161 -6.09 -21.17 -25.02
N GLU A 162 -6.27 -19.89 -25.29
CA GLU A 162 -6.26 -19.39 -26.67
C GLU A 162 -4.87 -19.47 -27.31
N GLU A 163 -3.81 -19.18 -26.55
CA GLU A 163 -2.43 -19.35 -27.02
C GLU A 163 -2.11 -20.83 -27.30
N GLN A 164 -2.55 -21.74 -26.44
CA GLN A 164 -2.38 -23.17 -26.66
C GLN A 164 -3.07 -23.62 -27.94
N LYS A 165 -4.32 -23.22 -28.18
CA LYS A 165 -5.04 -23.53 -29.44
C LYS A 165 -4.30 -23.00 -30.67
N ARG A 166 -3.72 -21.79 -30.58
CA ARG A 166 -2.92 -21.21 -31.67
C ARG A 166 -1.65 -22.02 -31.91
N ALA A 167 -0.94 -22.41 -30.83
CA ALA A 167 0.24 -23.25 -30.92
C ALA A 167 -0.07 -24.61 -31.58
N ASP A 168 -1.13 -25.25 -31.12
CA ASP A 168 -1.57 -26.58 -31.71
C ASP A 168 -1.91 -26.44 -33.20
N ALA A 169 -2.61 -25.37 -33.60
CA ALA A 169 -2.94 -25.12 -35.01
C ALA A 169 -1.66 -24.83 -35.84
N LEU A 170 -0.68 -24.13 -35.31
CA LEU A 170 0.60 -23.91 -35.98
C LEU A 170 1.39 -25.22 -36.13
N GLN A 171 1.41 -26.03 -35.08
CA GLN A 171 2.06 -27.34 -35.11
C GLN A 171 1.43 -28.25 -36.19
N GLN A 172 0.10 -28.30 -36.27
CA GLN A 172 -0.61 -29.05 -37.33
C GLN A 172 -0.24 -28.60 -38.75
N LYS A 173 -0.11 -27.26 -38.96
CA LYS A 173 0.33 -26.69 -40.24
C LYS A 173 1.75 -27.11 -40.58
N LEU A 174 2.67 -27.08 -39.61
CA LEU A 174 4.06 -27.49 -39.77
C LEU A 174 4.13 -28.99 -40.16
N ASP A 175 3.35 -29.83 -39.50
CA ASP A 175 3.34 -31.26 -39.78
C ASP A 175 2.75 -31.56 -41.16
N ALA A 176 1.72 -30.82 -41.58
CA ALA A 176 1.18 -30.92 -42.93
C ALA A 176 2.21 -30.50 -44.01
N LEU A 177 2.95 -29.40 -43.78
CA LEU A 177 4.02 -28.96 -44.70
C LEU A 177 5.14 -29.96 -44.80
N LYS A 178 5.60 -30.53 -43.69
CA LYS A 178 6.61 -31.61 -43.68
C LYS A 178 6.13 -32.87 -44.45
N ALA A 179 4.86 -33.20 -44.32
CA ALA A 179 4.28 -34.32 -45.07
C ALA A 179 4.28 -34.09 -46.59
N ILE A 180 3.94 -32.85 -47.02
CA ILE A 180 3.99 -32.45 -48.44
C ILE A 180 5.42 -32.47 -48.95
N GLU A 181 6.37 -31.90 -48.21
CA GLU A 181 7.77 -31.90 -48.58
C GLU A 181 8.30 -33.31 -48.77
N LYS A 182 8.00 -34.21 -47.84
CA LYS A 182 8.37 -35.63 -47.93
C LYS A 182 7.77 -36.29 -49.21
N GLN A 183 6.50 -36.02 -49.50
CA GLN A 183 5.86 -36.56 -50.72
C GLN A 183 6.53 -36.02 -51.99
N MET A 184 6.93 -34.76 -52.02
CA MET A 184 7.63 -34.17 -53.18
C MET A 184 9.00 -34.85 -53.37
N LEU A 185 9.81 -35.02 -52.32
CA LEU A 185 11.09 -35.71 -52.38
C LEU A 185 10.94 -37.18 -52.82
N ASP A 186 9.93 -37.89 -52.35
CA ASP A 186 9.65 -39.28 -52.76
C ASP A 186 9.24 -39.37 -54.23
N ARG A 187 8.51 -38.38 -54.77
CA ARG A 187 8.16 -38.30 -56.20
C ARG A 187 9.37 -38.03 -57.07
N GLU A 188 10.28 -37.13 -56.65
CA GLU A 188 11.51 -36.82 -57.33
C GLU A 188 12.44 -38.05 -57.41
N ARG A 189 12.58 -38.78 -56.29
CA ARG A 189 13.36 -40.02 -56.24
C ARG A 189 12.82 -41.12 -57.16
N ARG A 190 11.54 -41.18 -57.42
CA ARG A 190 10.92 -42.15 -58.34
C ARG A 190 11.03 -41.78 -59.82
N ARG A 191 11.31 -40.49 -60.11
CA ARG A 191 11.45 -39.99 -61.49
C ARG A 191 12.85 -40.08 -62.02
N ASN A 192 13.87 -40.15 -61.14
CA ASN A 192 15.27 -40.37 -61.44
C ASN A 192 15.64 -41.85 -61.33
#